data_84722c8ef56687c85092db6312b00b27
#
_entry.id   84722c8ef56687c85092db6312b00b27
#
_cell.length_a   1.000
_cell.length_b   1.000
_cell.length_c   1.000
_cell.angle_alpha   90.00
_cell.angle_beta   90.00
_cell.angle_gamma   90.00
#
_symmetry.space_group_name_H-M   'P 1'
#
loop_
_entity.id
_entity.type
_entity.pdbx_description
1 polymer ?
#
loop_
_entity_poly.entity_id
_entity_poly.type
_entity_poly.pdbx_seq_one_letter_code
_entity_poly.pdbx_strand_id
1 'polypeptide(L)'
;LDENAIAARKAAWEDVLTIHSCEMYPPDEAWDAIYDAIEEGRQPPWPETHLHLEPQDTSLPGWLALLELIEDAARDRRETFSPKEILGAELWGQVITLPPSIAKLKHVKKLNLYRSSLLRIPPEIGEMESLEQFVPYTSYGLHWFPYEITRCRHLKSSTVSTRALYGNYKYRPTFPELDPVVEALIPARCSVCDRLLESRGEVHQRWLSLNVATDILPLLVNACSIECVEQLPAPAQGYVPFPHKGGTSVVQPPAD
;
A
#
# COMPACT_ATOMS: atom_id res chain seq x y z
N LEU A 1 -0.10 36.89 3.96
CA LEU A 1 -0.56 35.77 4.79
C LEU A 1 -0.15 36.09 6.22
N ASP A 2 -1.13 36.10 7.14
CA ASP A 2 -0.95 36.35 8.57
C ASP A 2 0.01 35.30 9.17
N GLU A 3 1.03 35.75 9.91
CA GLU A 3 2.02 34.87 10.55
C GLU A 3 1.35 33.82 11.46
N ASN A 4 0.23 34.17 12.10
CA ASN A 4 -0.55 33.23 12.92
C ASN A 4 -1.20 32.13 12.06
N ALA A 5 -1.64 32.43 10.84
CA ALA A 5 -2.19 31.46 9.92
C ALA A 5 -1.10 30.52 9.36
N ILE A 6 0.13 31.01 9.20
CA ILE A 6 1.29 30.19 8.81
C ILE A 6 1.71 29.28 9.98
N ALA A 7 1.76 29.80 11.20
CA ALA A 7 2.08 29.02 12.40
C ALA A 7 1.03 27.93 12.67
N ALA A 8 -0.26 28.25 12.55
CA ALA A 8 -1.35 27.28 12.69
C ALA A 8 -1.31 26.20 11.61
N ARG A 9 -0.96 26.56 10.35
CA ARG A 9 -0.74 25.58 9.28
C ARG A 9 0.47 24.70 9.55
N LYS A 10 1.57 25.27 10.07
CA LYS A 10 2.77 24.53 10.40
C LYS A 10 2.52 23.56 11.56
N ALA A 11 1.84 23.99 12.63
CA ALA A 11 1.43 23.14 13.75
C ALA A 11 0.47 22.00 13.28
N ALA A 12 -0.50 22.33 12.41
CA ALA A 12 -1.38 21.30 11.82
C ALA A 12 -0.63 20.32 10.91
N TRP A 13 0.47 20.74 10.27
CA TRP A 13 1.36 19.86 9.51
C TRP A 13 2.26 19.00 10.43
N GLU A 14 2.75 19.57 11.52
CA GLU A 14 3.53 18.87 12.55
C GLU A 14 2.67 17.82 13.26
N ASP A 15 1.41 18.13 13.61
CA ASP A 15 0.44 17.16 14.12
C ASP A 15 0.14 16.04 13.10
N VAL A 16 0.00 16.40 11.83
CA VAL A 16 -0.20 15.43 10.74
C VAL A 16 1.04 14.56 10.54
N LEU A 17 2.23 15.11 10.64
CA LEU A 17 3.50 14.36 10.59
C LEU A 17 3.66 13.46 11.81
N THR A 18 3.22 13.89 13.00
CA THR A 18 3.29 13.10 14.25
C THR A 18 2.27 11.95 14.25
N ILE A 19 1.06 12.16 13.70
CA ILE A 19 0.03 11.12 13.58
C ILE A 19 0.33 10.16 12.41
N HIS A 20 1.08 10.63 11.41
CA HIS A 20 1.45 9.88 10.21
C HIS A 20 2.96 9.74 10.06
N SER A 21 3.74 9.87 11.16
CA SER A 21 5.15 9.49 11.13
C SER A 21 5.20 7.99 10.88
N CYS A 22 5.19 7.65 9.62
CA CYS A 22 5.67 6.38 9.19
C CYS A 22 7.07 6.23 9.76
N GLU A 23 7.33 5.17 10.52
CA GLU A 23 8.66 4.85 11.05
C GLU A 23 9.72 4.73 9.94
N MET A 24 9.27 4.62 8.67
CA MET A 24 10.11 4.70 7.49
C MET A 24 10.49 6.12 7.07
N TYR A 25 9.90 7.15 7.66
CA TYR A 25 10.33 8.52 7.39
C TYR A 25 11.49 8.82 8.34
N PRO A 26 12.72 8.90 7.86
CA PRO A 26 13.85 9.18 8.73
C PRO A 26 13.64 10.54 9.41
N PRO A 27 14.07 10.71 10.66
CA PRO A 27 14.08 12.02 11.29
C PRO A 27 14.90 13.00 10.45
N ASP A 28 14.55 14.27 10.49
CA ASP A 28 15.17 15.32 9.65
C ASP A 28 16.71 15.26 9.66
N GLU A 29 17.30 14.90 10.80
CA GLU A 29 18.74 14.78 11.00
C GLU A 29 19.38 13.62 10.22
N ALA A 30 18.59 12.62 9.80
CA ALA A 30 19.09 11.47 9.05
C ALA A 30 19.06 11.70 7.51
N TRP A 31 18.38 12.76 7.06
CA TRP A 31 18.25 13.03 5.63
C TRP A 31 19.59 13.35 4.96
N ASP A 32 20.47 14.08 5.61
CA ASP A 32 21.78 14.43 5.06
C ASP A 32 22.58 13.15 4.78
N ALA A 33 22.64 12.22 5.72
CA ALA A 33 23.32 10.94 5.54
C ALA A 33 22.70 10.07 4.43
N ILE A 34 21.38 10.18 4.25
CA ILE A 34 20.67 9.48 3.15
C ILE A 34 21.01 10.11 1.80
N TYR A 35 20.98 11.44 1.71
CA TYR A 35 21.35 12.15 0.49
C TYR A 35 22.81 11.92 0.11
N ASP A 36 23.74 12.01 1.06
CA ASP A 36 25.17 11.74 0.83
C ASP A 36 25.37 10.30 0.32
N ALA A 37 24.69 9.31 0.91
CA ALA A 37 24.78 7.94 0.46
C ALA A 37 24.25 7.78 -0.98
N ILE A 38 23.16 8.45 -1.35
CA ILE A 38 22.57 8.42 -2.70
C ILE A 38 23.54 9.06 -3.70
N GLU A 39 24.11 10.24 -3.37
CA GLU A 39 25.06 10.95 -4.23
C GLU A 39 26.35 10.15 -4.48
N GLU A 40 26.80 9.40 -3.47
CA GLU A 40 27.98 8.53 -3.55
C GLU A 40 27.67 7.15 -4.18
N GLY A 41 26.42 6.90 -4.60
CA GLY A 41 25.99 5.61 -5.17
C GLY A 41 26.00 4.46 -4.16
N ARG A 42 25.99 4.77 -2.86
CA ARG A 42 25.87 3.78 -1.77
C ARG A 42 24.40 3.56 -1.41
N GLN A 43 24.10 2.41 -0.84
CA GLN A 43 22.78 2.17 -0.27
C GLN A 43 22.56 3.11 0.93
N PRO A 44 21.49 3.92 0.94
CA PRO A 44 21.19 4.80 2.05
C PRO A 44 20.97 4.03 3.36
N PRO A 45 21.33 4.60 4.51
CA PRO A 45 21.09 4.02 5.82
C PRO A 45 19.62 4.17 6.23
N TRP A 46 18.72 3.48 5.52
CA TRP A 46 17.30 3.49 5.86
C TRP A 46 17.05 2.87 7.22
N PRO A 47 16.06 3.37 7.99
CA PRO A 47 15.54 2.67 9.14
C PRO A 47 15.13 1.24 8.75
N GLU A 48 15.20 0.33 9.68
CA GLU A 48 14.71 -1.03 9.46
C GLU A 48 13.22 -0.96 9.08
N THR A 49 12.90 -1.53 7.92
CA THR A 49 11.52 -1.59 7.44
C THR A 49 10.86 -2.85 7.95
N HIS A 50 9.64 -2.74 8.46
CA HIS A 50 8.85 -3.87 8.92
C HIS A 50 7.43 -3.80 8.37
N LEU A 51 6.77 -4.95 8.32
CA LEU A 51 5.38 -5.04 7.93
C LEU A 51 4.48 -4.56 9.07
N HIS A 52 3.55 -3.68 8.75
CA HIS A 52 2.48 -3.32 9.66
C HIS A 52 1.46 -4.46 9.72
N LEU A 53 1.38 -5.15 10.86
CA LEU A 53 0.48 -6.27 11.09
C LEU A 53 -0.61 -5.97 12.12
N GLU A 54 -0.69 -4.73 12.57
CA GLU A 54 -1.66 -4.28 13.57
C GLU A 54 -3.08 -4.65 13.14
N PRO A 55 -3.86 -5.31 14.00
CA PRO A 55 -5.24 -5.65 13.70
C PRO A 55 -6.11 -4.39 13.69
N GLN A 56 -7.05 -4.32 12.76
CA GLN A 56 -8.11 -3.31 12.82
C GLN A 56 -8.99 -3.56 14.03
N ASP A 57 -9.16 -2.56 14.87
CA ASP A 57 -10.21 -2.60 15.89
C ASP A 57 -11.58 -2.43 15.23
N THR A 58 -12.32 -3.54 15.16
CA THR A 58 -13.62 -3.59 14.49
C THR A 58 -14.76 -3.05 15.34
N SER A 59 -14.50 -2.67 16.60
CA SER A 59 -15.48 -2.04 17.48
C SER A 59 -15.55 -0.52 17.33
N LEU A 60 -14.56 0.08 16.67
CA LEU A 60 -14.48 1.54 16.50
C LEU A 60 -15.62 2.09 15.64
N PRO A 61 -16.18 3.26 16.01
CA PRO A 61 -17.24 3.90 15.23
C PRO A 61 -16.88 4.13 13.76
N GLY A 62 -15.64 4.50 13.47
CA GLY A 62 -15.17 4.71 12.10
C GLY A 62 -15.20 3.44 11.25
N TRP A 63 -14.87 2.28 11.84
CA TRP A 63 -14.97 0.99 11.16
C TRP A 63 -16.42 0.62 10.85
N LEU A 64 -17.32 0.75 11.85
CA LEU A 64 -18.73 0.43 11.68
C LEU A 64 -19.40 1.33 10.63
N ALA A 65 -19.10 2.63 10.69
CA ALA A 65 -19.59 3.59 9.69
C ALA A 65 -19.03 3.31 8.28
N LEU A 66 -17.79 2.83 8.15
CA LEU A 66 -17.23 2.42 6.88
C LEU A 66 -17.97 1.20 6.30
N LEU A 67 -18.30 0.20 7.12
CA LEU A 67 -19.07 -0.96 6.67
C LEU A 67 -20.43 -0.55 6.11
N GLU A 68 -21.17 0.30 6.83
CA GLU A 68 -22.46 0.85 6.36
C GLU A 68 -22.30 1.64 5.06
N LEU A 69 -21.27 2.49 4.98
CA LEU A 69 -20.99 3.28 3.77
C LEU A 69 -20.71 2.40 2.56
N ILE A 70 -20.03 1.27 2.73
CA ILE A 70 -19.77 0.31 1.64
C ILE A 70 -21.09 -0.34 1.18
N GLU A 71 -21.94 -0.77 2.11
CA GLU A 71 -23.26 -1.36 1.76
C GLU A 71 -24.11 -0.36 1.00
N ASP A 72 -24.16 0.89 1.45
CA ASP A 72 -24.91 1.96 0.79
C ASP A 72 -24.35 2.25 -0.61
N ALA A 73 -23.04 2.35 -0.73
CA ALA A 73 -22.39 2.62 -2.03
C ALA A 73 -22.62 1.48 -3.04
N ALA A 74 -22.60 0.24 -2.57
CA ALA A 74 -22.88 -0.94 -3.38
C ALA A 74 -24.35 -0.98 -3.83
N ARG A 75 -25.30 -0.77 -2.89
CA ARG A 75 -26.73 -0.70 -3.19
C ARG A 75 -27.08 0.40 -4.17
N ASP A 76 -26.53 1.58 -3.95
CA ASP A 76 -26.78 2.77 -4.77
C ASP A 76 -25.97 2.75 -6.09
N ARG A 77 -25.11 1.75 -6.30
CA ARG A 77 -24.22 1.61 -7.47
C ARG A 77 -23.39 2.86 -7.73
N ARG A 78 -22.82 3.42 -6.66
CA ARG A 78 -22.03 4.65 -6.75
C ARG A 78 -20.78 4.44 -7.61
N GLU A 79 -20.49 5.43 -8.47
CA GLU A 79 -19.28 5.41 -9.30
C GLU A 79 -18.04 5.98 -8.60
N THR A 80 -18.24 6.72 -7.51
CA THR A 80 -17.16 7.28 -6.68
C THR A 80 -17.33 6.84 -5.24
N PHE A 81 -16.23 6.40 -4.63
CA PHE A 81 -16.17 6.07 -3.22
C PHE A 81 -15.07 6.89 -2.54
N SER A 82 -15.47 7.83 -1.67
CA SER A 82 -14.60 8.79 -0.96
C SER A 82 -14.96 8.78 0.54
N PRO A 83 -14.49 7.79 1.32
CA PRO A 83 -14.89 7.65 2.73
C PRO A 83 -14.65 8.90 3.55
N LYS A 84 -13.50 9.54 3.39
CA LYS A 84 -13.14 10.76 4.14
C LYS A 84 -14.14 11.90 3.96
N GLU A 85 -14.68 12.08 2.75
CA GLU A 85 -15.63 13.14 2.45
C GLU A 85 -16.97 12.94 3.16
N ILE A 86 -17.33 11.68 3.44
CA ILE A 86 -18.61 11.29 4.04
C ILE A 86 -18.48 11.11 5.54
N LEU A 87 -17.45 10.39 6.01
CA LEU A 87 -17.23 10.07 7.42
C LEU A 87 -16.55 11.21 8.20
N GLY A 88 -15.85 12.09 7.49
CA GLY A 88 -14.98 13.10 8.11
C GLY A 88 -13.63 12.53 8.56
N ALA A 89 -12.72 13.43 8.94
CA ALA A 89 -11.34 13.04 9.25
C ALA A 89 -11.23 12.19 10.52
N GLU A 90 -12.06 12.43 11.52
CA GLU A 90 -12.01 11.74 12.81
C GLU A 90 -12.39 10.26 12.68
N LEU A 91 -13.52 9.94 12.07
CA LEU A 91 -13.94 8.55 11.89
C LEU A 91 -13.06 7.83 10.85
N TRP A 92 -12.71 8.52 9.75
CA TRP A 92 -11.83 7.95 8.74
C TRP A 92 -10.43 7.65 9.28
N GLY A 93 -9.91 8.45 10.22
CA GLY A 93 -8.63 8.24 10.88
C GLY A 93 -8.55 6.97 11.74
N GLN A 94 -9.69 6.39 12.13
CA GLN A 94 -9.78 5.14 12.90
C GLN A 94 -9.61 3.87 12.05
N VAL A 95 -9.56 4.02 10.73
CA VAL A 95 -9.49 2.91 9.78
C VAL A 95 -8.06 2.71 9.30
N ILE A 96 -7.46 1.57 9.65
CA ILE A 96 -6.07 1.22 9.26
C ILE A 96 -6.00 0.14 8.18
N THR A 97 -7.11 -0.50 7.84
CA THR A 97 -7.24 -1.38 6.68
C THR A 97 -8.66 -1.31 6.13
N LEU A 98 -8.84 -1.56 4.84
CA LEU A 98 -10.18 -1.68 4.29
C LEU A 98 -10.77 -3.07 4.60
N PRO A 99 -12.10 -3.19 4.77
CA PRO A 99 -12.73 -4.48 4.97
C PRO A 99 -12.82 -5.28 3.66
N PRO A 100 -12.89 -6.63 3.71
CA PRO A 100 -13.09 -7.46 2.53
C PRO A 100 -14.39 -7.12 1.76
N SER A 101 -15.38 -6.52 2.43
CA SER A 101 -16.62 -6.08 1.79
C SER A 101 -16.42 -5.01 0.69
N ILE A 102 -15.20 -4.42 0.56
CA ILE A 102 -14.87 -3.56 -0.58
C ILE A 102 -15.10 -4.25 -1.93
N ALA A 103 -15.04 -5.58 -1.97
CA ALA A 103 -15.42 -6.42 -3.12
C ALA A 103 -16.83 -6.15 -3.66
N LYS A 104 -17.73 -5.60 -2.83
CA LYS A 104 -19.11 -5.24 -3.24
C LYS A 104 -19.17 -4.00 -4.13
N LEU A 105 -18.12 -3.21 -4.16
CA LEU A 105 -18.07 -1.92 -4.90
C LEU A 105 -17.82 -2.11 -6.39
N LYS A 106 -18.56 -3.01 -7.05
CA LYS A 106 -18.40 -3.40 -8.45
C LYS A 106 -18.56 -2.25 -9.46
N HIS A 107 -19.31 -1.20 -9.09
CA HIS A 107 -19.60 -0.04 -9.94
C HIS A 107 -18.69 1.16 -9.69
N VAL A 108 -17.87 1.09 -8.64
CA VAL A 108 -16.97 2.19 -8.31
C VAL A 108 -15.86 2.28 -9.36
N LYS A 109 -15.82 3.41 -10.05
CA LYS A 109 -14.79 3.79 -11.01
C LYS A 109 -13.65 4.56 -10.36
N LYS A 110 -13.96 5.35 -9.32
CA LYS A 110 -12.98 6.14 -8.58
C LYS A 110 -12.99 5.76 -7.10
N LEU A 111 -11.88 5.19 -6.63
CA LEU A 111 -11.61 4.92 -5.22
C LEU A 111 -10.70 6.00 -4.67
N ASN A 112 -11.24 6.92 -3.87
CA ASN A 112 -10.51 8.03 -3.29
C ASN A 112 -10.24 7.76 -1.79
N LEU A 113 -9.01 7.36 -1.49
CA LEU A 113 -8.53 7.08 -0.13
C LEU A 113 -7.56 8.18 0.36
N TYR A 114 -7.70 9.39 -0.20
CA TYR A 114 -6.85 10.53 0.09
C TYR A 114 -6.70 10.77 1.60
N ARG A 115 -5.43 10.90 2.05
CA ARG A 115 -5.08 11.25 3.42
C ARG A 115 -5.73 10.30 4.44
N SER A 116 -5.51 9.00 4.26
CA SER A 116 -5.95 7.94 5.17
C SER A 116 -4.86 7.51 6.13
N SER A 117 -5.27 6.87 7.23
CA SER A 117 -4.41 6.15 8.17
C SER A 117 -4.18 4.69 7.75
N LEU A 118 -4.50 4.34 6.51
CA LEU A 118 -4.39 2.97 6.02
C LEU A 118 -2.95 2.48 6.02
N LEU A 119 -2.75 1.29 6.55
CA LEU A 119 -1.51 0.52 6.54
C LEU A 119 -1.55 -0.58 5.48
N ARG A 120 -2.75 -1.06 5.12
CA ARG A 120 -2.96 -2.16 4.17
C ARG A 120 -4.21 -1.97 3.34
N ILE A 121 -4.14 -2.50 2.13
CA ILE A 121 -5.28 -2.69 1.23
C ILE A 121 -5.52 -4.20 1.13
N PRO A 122 -6.76 -4.71 1.29
CA PRO A 122 -7.03 -6.13 1.21
C PRO A 122 -7.03 -6.64 -0.24
N PRO A 123 -6.76 -7.96 -0.45
CA PRO A 123 -6.74 -8.57 -1.78
C PRO A 123 -8.06 -8.41 -2.55
N GLU A 124 -9.17 -8.25 -1.85
CA GLU A 124 -10.50 -8.04 -2.41
C GLU A 124 -10.62 -6.75 -3.26
N ILE A 125 -9.62 -5.85 -3.22
CA ILE A 125 -9.55 -4.73 -4.17
C ILE A 125 -9.54 -5.25 -5.62
N GLY A 126 -8.97 -6.41 -5.88
CA GLY A 126 -8.94 -7.04 -7.20
C GLY A 126 -10.31 -7.41 -7.76
N GLU A 127 -11.35 -7.35 -6.93
CA GLU A 127 -12.73 -7.61 -7.33
C GLU A 127 -13.51 -6.35 -7.70
N MET A 128 -12.89 -5.18 -7.63
CA MET A 128 -13.48 -3.90 -8.07
C MET A 128 -13.43 -3.78 -9.60
N GLU A 129 -14.34 -4.47 -10.28
CA GLU A 129 -14.34 -4.69 -11.72
C GLU A 129 -14.34 -3.39 -12.55
N SER A 130 -14.98 -2.33 -12.07
CA SER A 130 -15.10 -1.05 -12.78
C SER A 130 -14.03 -0.02 -12.40
N LEU A 131 -13.07 -0.36 -11.53
CA LEU A 131 -12.12 0.61 -11.00
C LEU A 131 -11.22 1.18 -12.10
N GLU A 132 -11.30 2.50 -12.30
CA GLU A 132 -10.53 3.28 -13.29
C GLU A 132 -9.49 4.20 -12.64
N GLN A 133 -9.75 4.68 -11.43
CA GLN A 133 -8.91 5.63 -10.71
C GLN A 133 -8.71 5.20 -9.26
N PHE A 134 -7.45 5.07 -8.85
CA PHE A 134 -7.06 4.71 -7.49
C PHE A 134 -6.22 5.83 -6.86
N VAL A 135 -6.74 6.47 -5.79
CA VAL A 135 -6.16 7.70 -5.23
C VAL A 135 -5.90 7.58 -3.73
N PRO A 136 -4.90 6.79 -3.29
CA PRO A 136 -4.43 6.77 -1.89
C PRO A 136 -3.36 7.83 -1.60
N TYR A 137 -3.43 9.00 -2.24
CA TYR A 137 -2.43 10.06 -2.07
C TYR A 137 -2.37 10.56 -0.62
N THR A 138 -1.17 10.87 -0.12
CA THR A 138 -0.90 11.25 1.28
C THR A 138 -1.31 10.22 2.34
N SER A 139 -1.43 8.95 1.96
CA SER A 139 -1.61 7.82 2.87
C SER A 139 -0.23 7.16 3.09
N TYR A 140 0.58 7.76 3.94
CA TYR A 140 2.00 7.41 4.08
C TYR A 140 2.26 6.06 4.77
N GLY A 141 1.26 5.48 5.43
CA GLY A 141 1.34 4.12 5.97
C GLY A 141 1.20 3.01 4.92
N LEU A 142 0.79 3.35 3.69
CA LEU A 142 0.71 2.38 2.60
C LEU A 142 2.06 2.24 1.91
N HIS A 143 2.83 1.22 2.31
CA HIS A 143 4.17 0.95 1.77
C HIS A 143 4.18 -0.07 0.65
N TRP A 144 3.09 -0.82 0.50
CA TRP A 144 2.90 -1.90 -0.47
C TRP A 144 1.42 -2.13 -0.76
N PHE A 145 1.13 -2.92 -1.79
CA PHE A 145 -0.23 -3.25 -2.21
C PHE A 145 -0.36 -4.75 -2.48
N PRO A 146 -1.58 -5.32 -2.41
CA PRO A 146 -1.80 -6.71 -2.79
C PRO A 146 -1.66 -6.87 -4.32
N TYR A 147 -1.08 -7.99 -4.75
CA TYR A 147 -0.92 -8.29 -6.18
C TYR A 147 -2.26 -8.30 -6.93
N GLU A 148 -3.34 -8.60 -6.23
CA GLU A 148 -4.70 -8.65 -6.75
C GLU A 148 -5.17 -7.33 -7.37
N ILE A 149 -4.55 -6.18 -7.04
CA ILE A 149 -4.85 -4.89 -7.69
C ILE A 149 -4.63 -4.97 -9.21
N THR A 150 -3.76 -5.86 -9.68
CA THR A 150 -3.52 -6.11 -11.12
C THR A 150 -4.74 -6.70 -11.84
N ARG A 151 -5.73 -7.21 -11.10
CA ARG A 151 -6.99 -7.72 -11.63
C ARG A 151 -7.96 -6.60 -12.00
N CYS A 152 -7.73 -5.38 -11.54
CA CYS A 152 -8.52 -4.18 -11.90
C CYS A 152 -8.18 -3.73 -13.34
N ARG A 153 -8.68 -4.46 -14.33
CA ARG A 153 -8.30 -4.33 -15.76
C ARG A 153 -8.66 -2.98 -16.37
N HIS A 154 -9.54 -2.22 -15.74
CA HIS A 154 -9.96 -0.88 -16.19
C HIS A 154 -9.17 0.23 -15.52
N LEU A 155 -8.23 -0.09 -14.62
CA LEU A 155 -7.46 0.90 -13.89
C LEU A 155 -6.51 1.65 -14.85
N LYS A 156 -6.74 2.95 -15.00
CA LYS A 156 -6.06 3.84 -15.95
C LYS A 156 -5.11 4.82 -15.27
N SER A 157 -5.43 5.21 -14.04
CA SER A 157 -4.63 6.15 -13.27
C SER A 157 -4.58 5.76 -11.81
N SER A 158 -3.41 5.99 -11.23
CA SER A 158 -3.17 5.93 -9.79
C SER A 158 -2.51 7.22 -9.34
N THR A 159 -2.71 7.57 -8.08
CA THR A 159 -2.02 8.70 -7.46
C THR A 159 -1.61 8.27 -6.07
N VAL A 160 -0.37 7.81 -5.96
CA VAL A 160 0.18 7.19 -4.75
C VAL A 160 1.29 8.07 -4.17
N SER A 161 1.48 8.03 -2.85
CA SER A 161 2.64 8.65 -2.20
C SER A 161 3.87 7.76 -2.39
N THR A 162 4.50 7.83 -3.56
CA THR A 162 5.57 6.93 -3.96
C THR A 162 6.78 6.93 -3.03
N ARG A 163 7.02 8.03 -2.28
CA ARG A 163 8.14 8.14 -1.32
C ARG A 163 8.03 7.13 -0.17
N ALA A 164 6.80 6.73 0.20
CA ALA A 164 6.54 5.79 1.27
C ALA A 164 6.64 4.32 0.82
N LEU A 165 6.82 4.04 -0.47
CA LEU A 165 6.79 2.69 -1.02
C LEU A 165 8.14 1.97 -0.86
N TYR A 166 8.09 0.69 -0.46
CA TYR A 166 9.29 -0.15 -0.49
C TYR A 166 9.89 -0.18 -1.89
N GLY A 167 11.22 -0.13 -1.97
CA GLY A 167 11.92 -0.16 -3.23
C GLY A 167 11.67 1.03 -4.15
N ASN A 168 11.10 2.13 -3.65
CA ASN A 168 10.89 3.35 -4.45
C ASN A 168 12.15 3.75 -5.23
N TYR A 169 12.00 4.16 -6.48
CA TYR A 169 13.10 4.45 -7.40
C TYR A 169 14.11 5.48 -6.89
N LYS A 170 13.67 6.43 -6.06
CA LYS A 170 14.52 7.53 -5.58
C LYS A 170 15.24 7.19 -4.27
N TYR A 171 14.52 6.62 -3.30
CA TYR A 171 15.03 6.42 -1.94
C TYR A 171 15.36 4.96 -1.63
N ARG A 172 14.82 4.01 -2.37
CA ARG A 172 15.08 2.56 -2.24
C ARG A 172 14.90 1.99 -0.82
N PRO A 173 13.83 2.34 -0.05
CA PRO A 173 13.62 1.69 1.24
C PRO A 173 13.63 0.17 1.06
N THR A 174 14.22 -0.55 1.98
CA THR A 174 14.34 -2.01 1.90
C THR A 174 12.98 -2.67 1.97
N PHE A 175 12.83 -3.81 1.30
CA PHE A 175 11.65 -4.64 1.45
C PHE A 175 11.77 -5.46 2.73
N PRO A 176 10.73 -5.50 3.60
CA PRO A 176 10.72 -6.40 4.75
C PRO A 176 10.93 -7.86 4.34
N GLU A 177 11.55 -8.64 5.24
CA GLU A 177 11.78 -10.06 5.02
C GLU A 177 10.45 -10.84 5.07
N LEU A 178 10.26 -11.77 4.12
CA LEU A 178 9.13 -12.70 4.02
C LEU A 178 9.53 -14.15 4.34
N ASP A 179 10.61 -14.34 5.09
CA ASP A 179 11.05 -15.64 5.56
C ASP A 179 11.26 -15.61 7.09
N PRO A 180 10.43 -16.28 7.87
CA PRO A 180 9.33 -17.17 7.45
C PRO A 180 8.13 -16.42 6.81
N VAL A 181 7.28 -17.20 6.13
CA VAL A 181 6.04 -16.69 5.54
C VAL A 181 5.19 -15.96 6.59
N VAL A 182 4.69 -14.78 6.23
CA VAL A 182 3.87 -13.95 7.11
C VAL A 182 2.40 -14.39 7.01
N GLU A 183 1.99 -15.29 7.90
CA GLU A 183 0.66 -15.93 7.87
C GLU A 183 -0.51 -14.95 7.89
N ALA A 184 -0.36 -13.83 8.62
CA ALA A 184 -1.40 -12.81 8.72
C ALA A 184 -1.73 -12.12 7.38
N LEU A 185 -0.87 -12.25 6.38
CA LEU A 185 -1.04 -11.65 5.05
C LEU A 185 -1.41 -12.66 3.96
N ILE A 186 -1.70 -13.91 4.33
CA ILE A 186 -2.13 -14.94 3.37
C ILE A 186 -3.62 -14.77 3.08
N PRO A 187 -4.01 -14.51 1.81
CA PRO A 187 -5.40 -14.46 1.41
C PRO A 187 -6.02 -15.86 1.33
N ALA A 188 -7.33 -15.93 1.10
CA ALA A 188 -8.01 -17.21 0.89
C ALA A 188 -7.61 -17.90 -0.43
N ARG A 189 -7.13 -17.13 -1.41
CA ARG A 189 -6.82 -17.60 -2.76
C ARG A 189 -5.43 -17.20 -3.21
N CYS A 190 -4.85 -18.03 -4.06
CA CYS A 190 -3.58 -17.72 -4.73
C CYS A 190 -3.70 -16.42 -5.54
N SER A 191 -2.75 -15.51 -5.32
CA SER A 191 -2.70 -14.23 -6.05
C SER A 191 -2.62 -14.42 -7.57
N VAL A 192 -2.03 -15.53 -8.05
CA VAL A 192 -1.74 -15.78 -9.47
C VAL A 192 -2.84 -16.59 -10.16
N CYS A 193 -3.15 -17.80 -9.69
CA CYS A 193 -4.08 -18.71 -10.35
C CYS A 193 -5.47 -18.77 -9.73
N ASP A 194 -5.73 -18.01 -8.68
CA ASP A 194 -7.01 -17.91 -7.96
C ASP A 194 -7.50 -19.21 -7.30
N ARG A 195 -6.65 -20.24 -7.21
CA ARG A 195 -6.96 -21.48 -6.48
C ARG A 195 -7.03 -21.20 -4.97
N LEU A 196 -7.91 -21.88 -4.26
CA LEU A 196 -7.95 -21.83 -2.79
C LEU A 196 -6.61 -22.28 -2.21
N LEU A 197 -6.15 -21.56 -1.19
CA LEU A 197 -4.96 -21.88 -0.41
C LEU A 197 -5.39 -22.76 0.78
N GLU A 198 -5.41 -24.07 0.56
CA GLU A 198 -5.87 -25.06 1.55
C GLU A 198 -4.84 -25.27 2.68
N SER A 199 -3.55 -25.13 2.36
CA SER A 199 -2.45 -25.26 3.32
C SER A 199 -1.61 -23.97 3.35
N ARG A 200 -1.57 -23.31 4.49
CA ARG A 200 -0.77 -22.09 4.68
C ARG A 200 0.74 -22.34 4.62
N GLY A 201 1.18 -23.54 4.91
CA GLY A 201 2.61 -23.92 4.90
C GLY A 201 3.23 -24.05 3.50
N GLU A 202 2.42 -24.08 2.45
CA GLU A 202 2.87 -24.20 1.06
C GLU A 202 2.85 -22.88 0.29
N VAL A 203 2.52 -21.77 0.97
CA VAL A 203 2.43 -20.47 0.31
C VAL A 203 3.81 -19.88 0.06
N HIS A 204 4.04 -19.46 -1.17
CA HIS A 204 5.24 -18.75 -1.59
C HIS A 204 4.99 -17.26 -1.64
N GLN A 205 5.35 -16.54 -0.57
CA GLN A 205 5.27 -15.08 -0.56
C GLN A 205 6.45 -14.47 -1.30
N ARG A 206 6.16 -13.46 -2.15
CA ARG A 206 7.17 -12.70 -2.89
C ARG A 206 6.78 -11.24 -3.01
N TRP A 207 7.78 -10.40 -2.98
CA TRP A 207 7.69 -9.02 -3.44
C TRP A 207 7.91 -8.94 -4.94
N LEU A 208 7.17 -8.06 -5.60
CA LEU A 208 7.29 -7.79 -7.02
C LEU A 208 6.87 -6.36 -7.33
N SER A 209 7.74 -5.56 -7.93
CA SER A 209 7.41 -4.19 -8.36
C SER A 209 6.88 -4.20 -9.79
N LEU A 210 5.63 -3.75 -9.99
CA LEU A 210 4.99 -3.70 -11.30
C LEU A 210 4.44 -2.33 -11.62
N ASN A 211 4.32 -2.04 -12.92
CA ASN A 211 3.52 -0.92 -13.40
C ASN A 211 2.04 -1.21 -13.15
N VAL A 212 1.40 -0.39 -12.32
CA VAL A 212 -0.03 -0.43 -12.04
C VAL A 212 -0.60 0.94 -12.38
N ALA A 213 -1.34 1.03 -13.46
CA ALA A 213 -1.79 2.29 -14.04
C ALA A 213 -0.62 3.25 -14.31
N THR A 214 -0.52 4.36 -13.57
CA THR A 214 0.49 5.40 -13.76
C THR A 214 1.66 5.33 -12.78
N ASP A 215 1.63 4.40 -11.83
CA ASP A 215 2.68 4.25 -10.81
C ASP A 215 3.34 2.86 -10.86
N ILE A 216 4.55 2.76 -10.34
CA ILE A 216 5.18 1.47 -10.05
C ILE A 216 4.95 1.15 -8.59
N LEU A 217 4.25 0.05 -8.33
CA LEU A 217 3.86 -0.36 -6.99
C LEU A 217 4.60 -1.62 -6.55
N PRO A 218 5.12 -1.66 -5.31
CA PRO A 218 5.55 -2.88 -4.66
C PRO A 218 4.35 -3.73 -4.30
N LEU A 219 4.27 -4.92 -4.84
CA LEU A 219 3.15 -5.84 -4.69
C LEU A 219 3.56 -7.05 -3.86
N LEU A 220 2.73 -7.44 -2.90
CA LEU A 220 2.85 -8.70 -2.19
C LEU A 220 2.08 -9.78 -2.95
N VAL A 221 2.80 -10.80 -3.37
CA VAL A 221 2.27 -11.99 -4.04
C VAL A 221 2.18 -13.14 -3.07
N ASN A 222 1.06 -13.84 -3.01
CA ASN A 222 0.86 -15.09 -2.29
C ASN A 222 0.57 -16.21 -3.29
N ALA A 223 1.59 -16.91 -3.74
CA ALA A 223 1.48 -17.97 -4.73
C ALA A 223 1.31 -19.35 -4.07
N CYS A 224 0.49 -20.23 -4.67
CA CYS A 224 0.26 -21.58 -4.16
C CYS A 224 1.36 -22.57 -4.53
N SER A 225 2.27 -22.21 -5.44
CA SER A 225 3.37 -23.07 -5.87
C SER A 225 4.49 -22.26 -6.53
N ILE A 226 5.63 -22.90 -6.78
CA ILE A 226 6.76 -22.30 -7.52
C ILE A 226 6.37 -22.02 -8.96
N GLU A 227 5.59 -22.87 -9.59
CA GLU A 227 5.10 -22.66 -10.97
C GLU A 227 4.24 -21.39 -11.08
N CYS A 228 3.47 -21.06 -10.03
CA CYS A 228 2.77 -19.78 -9.97
C CYS A 228 3.73 -18.61 -9.83
N VAL A 229 4.82 -18.75 -9.08
CA VAL A 229 5.85 -17.70 -8.98
C VAL A 229 6.53 -17.50 -10.35
N GLU A 230 6.83 -18.56 -11.07
CA GLU A 230 7.44 -18.52 -12.41
C GLU A 230 6.54 -17.90 -13.49
N GLN A 231 5.22 -17.92 -13.27
CA GLN A 231 4.24 -17.28 -14.16
C GLN A 231 4.07 -15.78 -13.93
N LEU A 232 4.73 -15.22 -12.91
CA LEU A 232 4.65 -13.79 -12.65
C LEU A 232 5.23 -12.99 -13.82
N PRO A 233 4.66 -11.83 -14.13
CA PRO A 233 5.20 -10.96 -15.17
C PRO A 233 6.58 -10.42 -14.77
N ALA A 234 7.34 -9.98 -15.78
CA ALA A 234 8.61 -9.31 -15.52
C ALA A 234 8.41 -8.04 -14.68
N PRO A 235 9.27 -7.80 -13.67
CA PRO A 235 9.23 -6.58 -12.87
C PRO A 235 9.41 -5.32 -13.71
N ALA A 236 9.00 -4.18 -13.16
CA ALA A 236 9.20 -2.89 -13.78
C ALA A 236 10.71 -2.59 -13.97
N GLN A 237 11.04 -1.95 -15.08
CA GLN A 237 12.42 -1.55 -15.39
C GLN A 237 12.96 -0.62 -14.29
N GLY A 238 14.24 -0.79 -13.92
CA GLY A 238 14.88 -0.01 -12.87
C GLY A 238 14.54 -0.45 -11.44
N TYR A 239 13.81 -1.54 -11.27
CA TYR A 239 13.50 -2.15 -9.96
C TYR A 239 14.15 -3.54 -9.85
N VAL A 240 14.01 -4.20 -8.68
CA VAL A 240 14.55 -5.56 -8.49
C VAL A 240 14.03 -6.46 -9.61
N PRO A 241 14.92 -7.10 -10.42
CA PRO A 241 14.53 -7.72 -11.70
C PRO A 241 13.93 -9.13 -11.55
N PHE A 242 13.53 -9.54 -10.35
CA PHE A 242 12.93 -10.85 -10.08
C PHE A 242 12.02 -10.80 -8.85
N PRO A 243 11.06 -11.72 -8.71
CA PRO A 243 10.29 -11.89 -7.48
C PRO A 243 11.21 -12.33 -6.33
N HIS A 244 11.16 -11.64 -5.17
CA HIS A 244 12.07 -11.87 -4.06
C HIS A 244 11.37 -11.91 -2.69
N LYS A 245 12.08 -12.39 -1.66
CA LYS A 245 11.55 -12.47 -0.30
C LYS A 245 11.80 -11.21 0.56
N GLY A 246 12.43 -10.19 0.02
CA GLY A 246 12.84 -9.01 0.79
C GLY A 246 14.13 -9.24 1.58
N GLY A 247 14.29 -8.47 2.64
CA GLY A 247 15.47 -8.52 3.50
C GLY A 247 16.67 -7.73 2.96
N THR A 248 17.69 -7.59 3.78
CA THR A 248 18.90 -6.80 3.49
C THR A 248 19.79 -7.41 2.41
N SER A 249 19.58 -8.68 2.07
CA SER A 249 20.34 -9.37 1.00
C SER A 249 19.86 -9.01 -0.40
N VAL A 250 18.72 -8.37 -0.54
CA VAL A 250 18.16 -7.96 -1.84
C VAL A 250 18.85 -6.69 -2.33
N VAL A 251 19.65 -6.85 -3.38
CA VAL A 251 20.32 -5.72 -4.03
C VAL A 251 19.32 -5.01 -4.94
N GLN A 252 19.02 -3.77 -4.61
CA GLN A 252 18.19 -2.91 -5.45
C GLN A 252 19.07 -2.24 -6.53
N PRO A 253 18.57 -2.07 -7.77
CA PRO A 253 19.29 -1.32 -8.78
C PRO A 253 19.59 0.11 -8.30
N PRO A 254 20.67 0.76 -8.79
CA PRO A 254 20.95 2.15 -8.46
C PRO A 254 19.77 3.04 -8.87
N ALA A 255 19.62 4.19 -8.20
CA ALA A 255 18.72 5.23 -8.64
C ALA A 255 19.34 5.89 -9.91
N ASP A 256 18.55 6.03 -10.97
CA ASP A 256 18.92 6.74 -12.18
C ASP A 256 18.90 8.26 -11.96
#